data_34cbf7e244a23c5eae80d1d4de2bc8f5
#
_entry.id   34cbf7e244a23c5eae80d1d4de2bc8f5
#
_cell.length_a   1.000
_cell.length_b   1.000
_cell.length_c   1.000
_cell.angle_alpha   90.00
_cell.angle_beta   90.00
_cell.angle_gamma   90.00
#
_symmetry.space_group_name_H-M   'P 1'
#
loop_
_entity.id
_entity.type
_entity.pdbx_description
1 polymer ?
#
loop_
_entity_poly.entity_id
_entity_poly.type
_entity_poly.pdbx_seq_one_letter_code
_entity_poly.pdbx_strand_id
1 'polypeptide(L)'
;MVTWSTPSIRAGGVRQRTGDLLRWHAVRIGFDNGALMPKAVHEREATMPELPDVEIERRHAQDWLVGRAVREVHVPEPGLLDSTSPAALGRRLHGRRLMRSRRHGKYLFLDIEDGPWLLLHFGMTGHLERTARDTAAPEHTDLTLVLEDDTKVTYVAPRKLGRIALIDDPDAFVAAQGLGPDALGLDRERFEELARGRRGGVKCWLMDQGAMAGIGNVYSDEILFRARLHPNTPVGALDDNARGRLFNAFPEVLRLAIDARADPARMPADFLLPHREPGAACPRCDGRIERIKACGRTAYFCPRCQPRTDAPVDA
;
A
#
# COMPACT_ATOMS: atom_id res chain seq x y z
N MET A 1 2.72 -45.31 38.02
CA MET A 1 2.11 -45.87 36.83
C MET A 1 0.65 -45.49 36.80
N VAL A 2 0.32 -44.47 36.05
CA VAL A 2 -1.08 -44.10 35.77
C VAL A 2 -1.15 -43.81 34.28
N THR A 3 -1.81 -44.67 33.55
CA THR A 3 -2.05 -44.60 32.12
C THR A 3 -3.26 -43.73 31.83
N TRP A 4 -3.13 -42.73 30.96
CA TRP A 4 -4.24 -41.97 30.42
C TRP A 4 -4.51 -42.37 28.99
N SER A 5 -5.74 -42.86 28.76
CA SER A 5 -6.27 -43.24 27.46
C SER A 5 -6.82 -42.06 26.72
N THR A 6 -6.49 -41.95 25.45
CA THR A 6 -7.04 -40.96 24.49
C THR A 6 -8.36 -41.47 23.91
N PRO A 7 -9.40 -40.62 23.74
CA PRO A 7 -10.58 -41.00 22.95
C PRO A 7 -10.41 -40.58 21.48
N SER A 8 -10.66 -41.53 20.63
CA SER A 8 -10.80 -41.45 19.18
C SER A 8 -12.08 -40.70 18.78
N ILE A 9 -11.99 -39.66 17.97
CA ILE A 9 -13.15 -39.00 17.34
C ILE A 9 -13.19 -39.42 15.85
N ARG A 10 -14.29 -40.05 15.48
CA ARG A 10 -14.63 -40.48 14.13
C ARG A 10 -14.94 -39.28 13.21
N ALA A 11 -14.43 -39.36 11.99
CA ALA A 11 -14.76 -38.45 10.88
C ALA A 11 -16.22 -38.67 10.45
N GLY A 12 -17.01 -37.59 10.50
CA GLY A 12 -18.33 -37.52 9.89
C GLY A 12 -18.25 -36.70 8.60
N GLY A 13 -18.56 -37.37 7.48
CA GLY A 13 -18.59 -36.74 6.15
C GLY A 13 -19.74 -35.72 6.03
N VAL A 14 -19.44 -34.55 5.47
CA VAL A 14 -20.44 -33.57 5.01
C VAL A 14 -20.38 -33.49 3.50
N ARG A 15 -21.55 -33.83 2.92
CA ARG A 15 -21.82 -33.79 1.47
C ARG A 15 -21.76 -32.36 0.92
N GLN A 16 -21.10 -32.22 -0.22
CA GLN A 16 -21.22 -31.06 -1.10
C GLN A 16 -22.66 -30.84 -1.54
N ARG A 17 -23.18 -29.62 -1.41
CA ARG A 17 -24.33 -29.12 -2.17
C ARG A 17 -23.87 -28.03 -3.09
N THR A 18 -24.01 -28.30 -4.36
CA THR A 18 -23.89 -27.38 -5.49
C THR A 18 -25.10 -26.46 -5.58
N GLY A 19 -24.84 -25.19 -5.91
CA GLY A 19 -25.75 -24.34 -6.69
C GLY A 19 -26.68 -23.46 -5.87
N ASP A 20 -26.42 -22.15 -5.88
CA ASP A 20 -27.47 -21.17 -6.16
C ASP A 20 -26.81 -19.84 -6.57
N LEU A 21 -27.03 -19.51 -7.85
CA LEU A 21 -26.72 -18.22 -8.47
C LEU A 21 -27.80 -17.20 -8.04
N LEU A 22 -27.48 -16.27 -7.17
CA LEU A 22 -28.36 -15.12 -6.88
C LEU A 22 -28.16 -14.03 -7.92
N ARG A 23 -29.13 -13.91 -8.82
CA ARG A 23 -29.39 -12.76 -9.72
C ARG A 23 -29.78 -11.55 -8.87
N TRP A 24 -29.00 -10.47 -8.95
CA TRP A 24 -29.40 -9.17 -8.47
C TRP A 24 -30.22 -8.45 -9.56
N HIS A 25 -31.49 -8.21 -9.30
CA HIS A 25 -32.37 -7.34 -10.10
C HIS A 25 -32.06 -5.87 -9.80
N ALA A 26 -31.67 -5.13 -10.84
CA ALA A 26 -31.60 -3.68 -10.79
C ALA A 26 -33.00 -3.07 -10.65
N VAL A 27 -33.21 -2.34 -9.56
CA VAL A 27 -34.38 -1.44 -9.43
C VAL A 27 -34.01 -0.10 -10.05
N ARG A 28 -34.64 0.23 -11.18
CA ARG A 28 -34.55 1.56 -11.80
C ARG A 28 -35.47 2.50 -11.00
N ILE A 29 -34.91 3.50 -10.35
CA ILE A 29 -35.64 4.69 -9.93
C ILE A 29 -35.13 5.84 -10.80
N GLY A 30 -35.99 6.34 -11.67
CA GLY A 30 -35.72 7.49 -12.51
C GLY A 30 -35.84 8.79 -11.71
N PHE A 31 -34.82 9.62 -11.79
CA PHE A 31 -34.93 11.06 -11.60
C PHE A 31 -34.21 11.74 -12.77
N ASP A 32 -35.04 12.37 -13.59
CA ASP A 32 -34.64 13.26 -14.67
C ASP A 32 -34.34 14.63 -14.05
N ASN A 33 -33.11 15.10 -14.15
CA ASN A 33 -32.80 16.53 -14.19
C ASN A 33 -31.32 16.71 -14.66
N GLY A 34 -31.24 17.32 -15.85
CA GLY A 34 -29.98 17.54 -16.56
C GLY A 34 -28.96 18.42 -15.80
N ALA A 35 -27.96 17.78 -15.24
CA ALA A 35 -26.68 18.35 -14.95
C ALA A 35 -25.63 17.30 -15.32
N LEU A 36 -24.83 17.60 -16.34
CA LEU A 36 -23.67 16.80 -16.73
C LEU A 36 -22.71 16.71 -15.54
N MET A 37 -22.81 15.65 -14.76
CA MET A 37 -21.75 15.23 -13.89
C MET A 37 -20.63 14.64 -14.75
N PRO A 38 -19.36 14.99 -14.53
CA PRO A 38 -18.27 14.37 -15.26
C PRO A 38 -18.23 12.88 -14.92
N LYS A 39 -18.41 12.04 -15.93
CA LYS A 39 -18.13 10.60 -15.88
C LYS A 39 -16.67 10.40 -15.55
N ALA A 40 -16.45 9.46 -14.65
CA ALA A 40 -15.23 8.74 -14.33
C ALA A 40 -14.67 8.99 -12.93
N VAL A 41 -15.42 8.54 -11.94
CA VAL A 41 -14.72 7.77 -10.91
C VAL A 41 -14.49 6.40 -11.56
N HIS A 42 -13.37 6.21 -12.25
CA HIS A 42 -12.89 4.88 -12.54
C HIS A 42 -12.80 4.16 -11.18
N GLU A 43 -13.51 3.04 -11.05
CA GLU A 43 -13.28 2.08 -9.97
C GLU A 43 -11.78 1.80 -10.02
N ARG A 44 -11.01 2.44 -9.14
CA ARG A 44 -9.60 2.12 -8.96
C ARG A 44 -9.60 0.62 -8.68
N GLU A 45 -8.95 -0.18 -9.53
CA GLU A 45 -8.56 -1.54 -9.10
C GLU A 45 -8.01 -1.36 -7.69
N ALA A 46 -8.66 -1.97 -6.70
CA ALA A 46 -8.34 -1.77 -5.28
C ALA A 46 -6.91 -2.25 -5.05
N THR A 47 -5.96 -1.35 -5.28
CA THR A 47 -4.52 -1.59 -5.12
C THR A 47 -4.14 -1.31 -3.68
N MET A 48 -3.30 -2.15 -3.12
CA MET A 48 -2.74 -1.92 -1.79
C MET A 48 -1.98 -0.59 -1.80
N PRO A 49 -2.24 0.33 -0.86
CA PRO A 49 -1.43 1.52 -0.68
C PRO A 49 0.06 1.16 -0.64
N GLU A 50 0.83 1.81 -1.52
CA GLU A 50 2.28 1.65 -1.59
C GLU A 50 2.96 2.88 -0.97
N LEU A 51 4.26 2.97 -1.05
CA LEU A 51 5.03 4.05 -0.42
C LEU A 51 4.51 5.47 -0.76
N PRO A 52 4.19 5.83 -2.03
CA PRO A 52 3.66 7.16 -2.33
C PRO A 52 2.33 7.44 -1.63
N ASP A 53 1.41 6.48 -1.61
CA ASP A 53 0.12 6.62 -0.93
C ASP A 53 0.32 6.87 0.58
N VAL A 54 1.18 6.07 1.22
CA VAL A 54 1.45 6.21 2.66
C VAL A 54 2.22 7.49 2.98
N GLU A 55 3.06 7.99 2.08
CA GLU A 55 3.71 9.31 2.25
C GLU A 55 2.70 10.45 2.19
N ILE A 56 1.68 10.34 1.35
CA ILE A 56 0.56 11.31 1.30
C ILE A 56 -0.20 11.27 2.62
N GLU A 57 -0.52 10.09 3.14
CA GLU A 57 -1.17 9.95 4.44
C GLU A 57 -0.29 10.46 5.60
N ARG A 58 1.03 10.29 5.52
CA ARG A 58 1.96 10.90 6.47
C ARG A 58 1.92 12.42 6.43
N ARG A 59 1.85 13.02 5.23
CA ARG A 59 1.69 14.48 5.08
C ARG A 59 0.34 14.94 5.64
N HIS A 60 -0.74 14.22 5.38
CA HIS A 60 -2.04 14.49 6.00
C HIS A 60 -1.95 14.42 7.53
N ALA A 61 -1.35 13.36 8.08
CA ALA A 61 -1.16 13.24 9.52
C ALA A 61 -0.28 14.36 10.11
N GLN A 62 0.78 14.76 9.40
CA GLN A 62 1.62 15.90 9.78
C GLN A 62 0.81 17.19 9.89
N ASP A 63 -0.03 17.47 8.91
CA ASP A 63 -0.81 18.70 8.83
C ASP A 63 -2.03 18.71 9.76
N TRP A 64 -2.65 17.55 9.96
CA TRP A 64 -3.94 17.41 10.66
C TRP A 64 -3.83 16.99 12.11
N LEU A 65 -2.79 16.25 12.48
CA LEU A 65 -2.65 15.62 13.79
C LEU A 65 -1.48 16.16 14.60
N VAL A 66 -0.32 16.41 13.96
CA VAL A 66 0.89 16.79 14.70
C VAL A 66 0.73 18.17 15.36
N GLY A 67 1.16 18.25 16.63
CA GLY A 67 1.03 19.43 17.48
C GLY A 67 -0.34 19.58 18.15
N ARG A 68 -1.32 18.68 17.88
CA ARG A 68 -2.68 18.76 18.45
C ARG A 68 -2.88 17.69 19.52
N ALA A 69 -3.60 18.04 20.60
CA ALA A 69 -4.00 17.11 21.63
C ALA A 69 -5.26 16.33 21.19
N VAL A 70 -5.28 15.04 21.48
CA VAL A 70 -6.42 14.16 21.24
C VAL A 70 -7.39 14.29 22.41
N ARG A 71 -8.61 14.76 22.17
CA ARG A 71 -9.67 14.91 23.20
C ARG A 71 -10.45 13.60 23.40
N GLU A 72 -10.82 12.94 22.30
CA GLU A 72 -11.60 11.70 22.33
C GLU A 72 -11.06 10.69 21.31
N VAL A 73 -11.20 9.41 21.65
CA VAL A 73 -10.83 8.30 20.78
C VAL A 73 -12.01 7.37 20.64
N HIS A 74 -12.47 7.15 19.40
CA HIS A 74 -13.56 6.22 19.10
C HIS A 74 -13.05 5.10 18.21
N VAL A 75 -13.32 3.87 18.58
CA VAL A 75 -13.00 2.64 17.82
C VAL A 75 -14.30 1.86 17.67
N PRO A 76 -15.08 2.13 16.60
CA PRO A 76 -16.37 1.45 16.39
C PRO A 76 -16.22 -0.07 16.21
N GLU A 77 -15.18 -0.48 15.47
CA GLU A 77 -14.87 -1.88 15.23
C GLU A 77 -13.41 -2.18 15.57
N PRO A 78 -13.13 -3.04 16.58
CA PRO A 78 -11.76 -3.29 17.03
C PRO A 78 -10.97 -4.27 16.15
N GLY A 79 -11.53 -4.77 15.06
CA GLY A 79 -10.94 -5.82 14.22
C GLY A 79 -9.57 -5.48 13.59
N LEU A 80 -9.22 -4.20 13.49
CA LEU A 80 -7.92 -3.75 13.00
C LEU A 80 -6.91 -3.47 14.11
N LEU A 81 -7.32 -3.51 15.39
CA LEU A 81 -6.40 -3.36 16.50
C LEU A 81 -5.53 -4.60 16.65
N ASP A 82 -4.22 -4.38 16.72
CA ASP A 82 -3.25 -5.43 16.96
C ASP A 82 -2.52 -5.18 18.27
N SER A 83 -2.52 -6.20 19.14
CA SER A 83 -1.85 -6.20 20.45
C SER A 83 -2.26 -5.04 21.37
N THR A 84 -3.44 -4.43 21.14
CA THR A 84 -4.01 -3.38 21.98
C THR A 84 -5.54 -3.50 22.03
N SER A 85 -6.19 -2.81 22.95
CA SER A 85 -7.66 -2.72 23.04
C SER A 85 -8.13 -1.28 22.85
N PRO A 86 -9.43 -1.06 22.49
CA PRO A 86 -9.98 0.29 22.40
C PRO A 86 -9.75 1.13 23.66
N ALA A 87 -9.93 0.51 24.84
CA ALA A 87 -9.72 1.18 26.12
C ALA A 87 -8.23 1.52 26.36
N ALA A 88 -7.30 0.64 25.98
CA ALA A 88 -5.87 0.90 26.10
C ALA A 88 -5.43 2.01 25.15
N LEU A 89 -5.89 1.97 23.88
CA LEU A 89 -5.63 3.01 22.90
C LEU A 89 -6.17 4.36 23.36
N GLY A 90 -7.40 4.39 23.87
CA GLY A 90 -8.02 5.61 24.42
C GLY A 90 -7.21 6.20 25.58
N ARG A 91 -6.80 5.38 26.56
CA ARG A 91 -5.98 5.87 27.69
C ARG A 91 -4.62 6.43 27.27
N ARG A 92 -4.01 5.89 26.20
CA ARG A 92 -2.70 6.35 25.72
C ARG A 92 -2.77 7.63 24.91
N LEU A 93 -3.88 7.88 24.24
CA LEU A 93 -4.06 9.04 23.35
C LEU A 93 -4.79 10.21 24.06
N HIS A 94 -5.75 9.93 24.95
CA HIS A 94 -6.56 10.97 25.57
C HIS A 94 -5.72 12.02 26.34
N GLY A 95 -5.91 13.29 25.98
CA GLY A 95 -5.18 14.42 26.54
C GLY A 95 -3.74 14.57 26.06
N ARG A 96 -3.25 13.67 25.21
CA ARG A 96 -1.87 13.69 24.71
C ARG A 96 -1.79 14.34 23.33
N ARG A 97 -0.65 14.99 23.04
CA ARG A 97 -0.33 15.52 21.73
C ARG A 97 0.35 14.48 20.86
N LEU A 98 0.08 14.55 19.55
CA LEU A 98 0.88 13.84 18.58
C LEU A 98 2.05 14.74 18.18
N MET A 99 3.28 14.30 18.44
CA MET A 99 4.47 15.14 18.39
C MET A 99 5.12 15.19 17.02
N ARG A 100 5.10 14.09 16.29
CA ARG A 100 5.70 13.96 14.95
C ARG A 100 5.12 12.78 14.21
N SER A 101 5.23 12.82 12.88
CA SER A 101 4.90 11.71 11.98
C SER A 101 6.16 11.16 11.31
N ARG A 102 6.24 9.84 11.17
CA ARG A 102 7.32 9.13 10.46
C ARG A 102 6.70 8.06 9.57
N ARG A 103 7.31 7.79 8.41
CA ARG A 103 6.96 6.66 7.55
C ARG A 103 8.19 5.77 7.35
N HIS A 104 7.95 4.46 7.25
CA HIS A 104 8.91 3.50 6.73
C HIS A 104 8.18 2.50 5.83
N GLY A 105 8.55 2.44 4.57
CA GLY A 105 7.83 1.64 3.58
C GLY A 105 6.34 1.99 3.53
N LYS A 106 5.49 1.03 3.89
CA LYS A 106 4.03 1.16 3.88
C LYS A 106 3.43 1.38 5.27
N TYR A 107 4.25 1.72 6.26
CA TYR A 107 3.85 1.97 7.65
C TYR A 107 3.95 3.45 7.99
N LEU A 108 2.92 3.98 8.65
CA LEU A 108 2.89 5.31 9.24
C LEU A 108 3.00 5.19 10.76
N PHE A 109 3.84 6.00 11.36
CA PHE A 109 4.07 6.07 12.80
C PHE A 109 3.80 7.49 13.29
N LEU A 110 3.05 7.62 14.39
CA LEU A 110 2.72 8.88 15.03
C LEU A 110 3.22 8.82 16.48
N ASP A 111 4.12 9.72 16.83
CA ASP A 111 4.73 9.83 18.16
C ASP A 111 3.72 10.42 19.14
N ILE A 112 3.38 9.70 20.21
CA ILE A 112 2.47 10.17 21.27
C ILE A 112 3.33 10.78 22.39
N GLU A 113 3.02 12.00 22.79
CA GLU A 113 3.66 12.71 23.88
C GLU A 113 3.79 11.82 25.13
N ASP A 114 5.01 11.63 25.65
CA ASP A 114 5.35 10.78 26.80
C ASP A 114 4.76 9.36 26.71
N GLY A 115 4.68 8.81 25.51
CA GLY A 115 4.01 7.53 25.26
C GLY A 115 4.64 6.68 24.17
N PRO A 116 3.97 5.58 23.81
CA PRO A 116 4.33 4.76 22.67
C PRO A 116 4.02 5.48 21.35
N TRP A 117 4.41 4.87 20.22
CA TRP A 117 4.01 5.30 18.90
C TRP A 117 2.69 4.64 18.47
N LEU A 118 1.79 5.42 17.86
CA LEU A 118 0.66 4.88 17.14
C LEU A 118 1.11 4.46 15.73
N LEU A 119 0.99 3.17 15.44
CA LEU A 119 1.29 2.60 14.12
C LEU A 119 0.00 2.44 13.33
N LEU A 120 0.03 2.88 12.06
CA LEU A 120 -1.04 2.67 11.09
C LEU A 120 -0.48 1.98 9.83
N HIS A 121 -1.17 0.92 9.37
CA HIS A 121 -0.95 0.30 8.08
C HIS A 121 -2.28 0.25 7.33
N PHE A 122 -2.35 0.83 6.14
CA PHE A 122 -3.60 1.14 5.45
C PHE A 122 -4.24 -0.05 4.69
N GLY A 123 -3.62 -1.23 4.72
CA GLY A 123 -4.17 -2.42 4.06
C GLY A 123 -4.29 -2.26 2.56
N MET A 124 -5.50 -2.36 2.02
CA MET A 124 -5.73 -2.27 0.56
C MET A 124 -6.49 -1.01 0.12
N THR A 125 -7.14 -0.29 0.98
CA THR A 125 -7.94 0.90 0.59
C THR A 125 -8.05 1.89 1.73
N GLY A 126 -7.27 1.68 2.80
CA GLY A 126 -7.31 2.56 3.96
C GLY A 126 -6.74 3.95 3.65
N HIS A 127 -7.27 4.94 4.32
CA HIS A 127 -6.84 6.34 4.23
C HIS A 127 -7.29 7.13 5.47
N LEU A 128 -6.79 8.35 5.59
CA LEU A 128 -7.23 9.30 6.61
C LEU A 128 -8.19 10.34 6.00
N GLU A 129 -9.23 10.68 6.76
CA GLU A 129 -10.14 11.78 6.42
C GLU A 129 -10.21 12.78 7.57
N ARG A 130 -10.20 14.08 7.24
CA ARG A 130 -10.40 15.15 8.21
C ARG A 130 -11.75 15.82 8.00
N THR A 131 -12.53 15.95 9.06
CA THR A 131 -13.86 16.59 9.04
C THR A 131 -14.06 17.44 10.30
N ALA A 132 -15.11 18.28 10.31
CA ALA A 132 -15.57 18.93 11.51
C ALA A 132 -16.11 17.88 12.50
N ARG A 133 -16.09 18.18 13.81
CA ARG A 133 -16.51 17.26 14.88
C ARG A 133 -17.94 16.72 14.67
N ASP A 134 -18.85 17.61 14.29
CA ASP A 134 -20.28 17.28 14.15
C ASP A 134 -20.66 16.60 12.83
N THR A 135 -19.72 16.49 11.89
CA THR A 135 -19.94 15.75 10.65
C THR A 135 -20.13 14.26 10.96
N ALA A 136 -21.06 13.57 10.29
CA ALA A 136 -21.18 12.12 10.44
C ALA A 136 -19.85 11.44 10.10
N ALA A 137 -19.49 10.37 10.82
CA ALA A 137 -18.30 9.60 10.48
C ALA A 137 -18.52 8.90 9.13
N PRO A 138 -17.48 8.81 8.27
CA PRO A 138 -17.55 8.03 7.03
C PRO A 138 -17.93 6.57 7.28
N GLU A 139 -18.53 5.92 6.31
CA GLU A 139 -18.70 4.46 6.36
C GLU A 139 -17.33 3.77 6.45
N HIS A 140 -17.30 2.60 7.08
CA HIS A 140 -16.06 1.82 7.28
C HIS A 140 -14.99 2.50 8.14
N THR A 141 -15.42 3.39 9.03
CA THR A 141 -14.55 4.00 10.05
C THR A 141 -14.10 2.94 11.06
N ASP A 142 -12.77 2.86 11.30
CA ASP A 142 -12.19 1.96 12.31
C ASP A 142 -11.58 2.72 13.50
N LEU A 143 -11.11 3.95 13.29
CA LEU A 143 -10.59 4.82 14.35
C LEU A 143 -10.97 6.27 14.06
N THR A 144 -11.46 6.98 15.07
CA THR A 144 -11.65 8.43 15.03
C THR A 144 -10.89 9.07 16.18
N LEU A 145 -10.07 10.07 15.88
CA LEU A 145 -9.40 10.94 16.82
C LEU A 145 -10.09 12.31 16.78
N VAL A 146 -10.79 12.69 17.84
CA VAL A 146 -11.33 14.04 18.00
C VAL A 146 -10.25 14.91 18.65
N LEU A 147 -9.96 16.06 18.04
CA LEU A 147 -8.86 16.93 18.43
C LEU A 147 -9.34 18.12 19.27
N GLU A 148 -8.40 18.82 19.94
CA GLU A 148 -8.67 19.98 20.77
C GLU A 148 -9.27 21.16 20.01
N ASP A 149 -9.07 21.24 18.68
CA ASP A 149 -9.57 22.29 17.78
C ASP A 149 -10.97 22.00 17.18
N ASP A 150 -11.71 21.05 17.79
CA ASP A 150 -13.03 20.58 17.34
C ASP A 150 -13.06 20.03 15.90
N THR A 151 -11.93 19.58 15.40
CA THR A 151 -11.86 18.74 14.21
C THR A 151 -11.69 17.27 14.59
N LYS A 152 -11.95 16.38 13.65
CA LYS A 152 -11.65 14.97 13.81
C LYS A 152 -10.92 14.41 12.61
N VAL A 153 -10.03 13.47 12.87
CA VAL A 153 -9.35 12.68 11.86
C VAL A 153 -9.78 11.23 12.02
N THR A 154 -10.25 10.66 10.93
CA THR A 154 -10.83 9.33 10.88
C THR A 154 -9.96 8.43 10.01
N TYR A 155 -9.62 7.25 10.50
CA TYR A 155 -9.04 6.18 9.71
C TYR A 155 -10.17 5.33 9.13
N VAL A 156 -10.25 5.30 7.81
CA VAL A 156 -11.29 4.60 7.04
C VAL A 156 -10.65 3.41 6.34
N ALA A 157 -11.21 2.21 6.51
CA ALA A 157 -10.69 0.98 5.90
C ALA A 157 -11.80 0.08 5.33
N PRO A 158 -12.31 0.36 4.12
CA PRO A 158 -13.45 -0.35 3.53
C PRO A 158 -13.27 -1.88 3.47
N ARG A 159 -12.05 -2.35 3.27
CA ARG A 159 -11.75 -3.79 3.14
C ARG A 159 -11.28 -4.45 4.43
N LYS A 160 -11.19 -3.71 5.54
CA LYS A 160 -10.77 -4.21 6.86
C LYS A 160 -9.46 -5.03 6.84
N LEU A 161 -8.49 -4.60 6.02
CA LEU A 161 -7.18 -5.25 5.86
C LEU A 161 -6.03 -4.39 6.41
N GLY A 162 -6.36 -3.33 7.14
CA GLY A 162 -5.41 -2.45 7.78
C GLY A 162 -4.88 -3.01 9.11
N ARG A 163 -4.08 -2.20 9.81
CA ARG A 163 -3.58 -2.50 11.15
C ARG A 163 -3.41 -1.21 11.93
N ILE A 164 -3.82 -1.23 13.18
CA ILE A 164 -3.66 -0.15 14.16
C ILE A 164 -3.00 -0.77 15.39
N ALA A 165 -1.85 -0.27 15.81
CA ALA A 165 -1.13 -0.80 16.96
C ALA A 165 -0.47 0.30 17.79
N LEU A 166 -0.13 -0.01 19.02
CA LEU A 166 0.81 0.76 19.84
C LEU A 166 2.14 0.02 19.87
N ILE A 167 3.22 0.73 19.57
CA ILE A 167 4.59 0.17 19.56
C ILE A 167 5.53 1.10 20.33
N ASP A 168 6.54 0.55 20.96
CA ASP A 168 7.47 1.36 21.77
C ASP A 168 8.49 2.10 20.86
N ASP A 169 8.99 1.46 19.83
CA ASP A 169 10.03 2.00 18.94
C ASP A 169 9.80 1.60 17.48
N PRO A 170 9.67 2.57 16.55
CA PRO A 170 9.59 2.31 15.12
C PRO A 170 10.76 1.55 14.53
N ASP A 171 12.01 1.80 14.97
CA ASP A 171 13.18 1.13 14.42
C ASP A 171 13.26 -0.33 14.87
N ALA A 172 12.93 -0.61 16.15
CA ALA A 172 12.78 -1.97 16.65
C ALA A 172 11.65 -2.72 15.93
N PHE A 173 10.52 -2.05 15.65
CA PHE A 173 9.44 -2.63 14.84
C PHE A 173 9.90 -2.96 13.42
N VAL A 174 10.56 -2.03 12.72
CA VAL A 174 11.08 -2.22 11.35
C VAL A 174 12.03 -3.42 11.31
N ALA A 175 12.95 -3.53 12.29
CA ALA A 175 13.87 -4.66 12.41
C ALA A 175 13.13 -5.99 12.68
N ALA A 176 12.16 -6.00 13.59
CA ALA A 176 11.38 -7.19 13.93
C ALA A 176 10.51 -7.69 12.75
N GLN A 177 10.04 -6.77 11.90
CA GLN A 177 9.32 -7.12 10.66
C GLN A 177 10.25 -7.55 9.52
N GLY A 178 11.57 -7.48 9.70
CA GLY A 178 12.55 -7.79 8.65
C GLY A 178 12.47 -6.85 7.45
N LEU A 179 12.07 -5.60 7.65
CA LEU A 179 11.95 -4.62 6.57
C LEU A 179 13.34 -4.09 6.19
N GLY A 180 13.59 -4.03 4.89
CA GLY A 180 14.78 -3.39 4.31
C GLY A 180 14.72 -1.86 4.41
N PRO A 181 15.73 -1.16 3.87
CA PRO A 181 15.74 0.30 3.83
C PRO A 181 14.53 0.85 3.09
N ASP A 182 14.10 2.05 3.48
CA ASP A 182 13.01 2.76 2.81
C ASP A 182 13.42 3.13 1.37
N ALA A 183 12.59 2.75 0.40
CA ALA A 183 12.92 2.90 -1.03
C ALA A 183 13.10 4.37 -1.46
N LEU A 184 12.43 5.33 -0.81
CA LEU A 184 12.55 6.76 -1.16
C LEU A 184 13.89 7.37 -0.70
N GLY A 185 14.48 6.83 0.36
CA GLY A 185 15.76 7.27 0.92
C GLY A 185 16.96 6.40 0.54
N LEU A 186 16.78 5.44 -0.38
CA LEU A 186 17.82 4.50 -0.78
C LEU A 186 18.92 5.22 -1.56
N ASP A 187 20.17 5.17 -1.09
CA ASP A 187 21.33 5.64 -1.82
C ASP A 187 21.90 4.59 -2.79
N ARG A 188 22.81 5.03 -3.65
CA ARG A 188 23.37 4.18 -4.72
C ARG A 188 24.21 3.04 -4.17
N GLU A 189 25.00 3.28 -3.15
CA GLU A 189 25.89 2.26 -2.56
C GLU A 189 25.04 1.11 -1.99
N ARG A 190 24.04 1.47 -1.19
CA ARG A 190 23.13 0.49 -0.59
C ARG A 190 22.29 -0.25 -1.64
N PHE A 191 21.86 0.43 -2.70
CA PHE A 191 21.17 -0.23 -3.82
C PHE A 191 22.05 -1.30 -4.48
N GLU A 192 23.32 -1.00 -4.77
CA GLU A 192 24.26 -1.96 -5.39
C GLU A 192 24.56 -3.14 -4.44
N GLU A 193 24.68 -2.90 -3.14
CA GLU A 193 24.82 -3.98 -2.14
C GLU A 193 23.59 -4.91 -2.16
N LEU A 194 22.37 -4.35 -2.18
CA LEU A 194 21.13 -5.12 -2.22
C LEU A 194 20.95 -5.91 -3.51
N ALA A 195 21.51 -5.45 -4.63
CA ALA A 195 21.47 -6.14 -5.92
C ALA A 195 22.48 -7.30 -5.99
N ARG A 196 23.56 -7.23 -5.21
CA ARG A 196 24.68 -8.19 -5.28
C ARG A 196 24.23 -9.61 -4.94
N GLY A 197 24.52 -10.55 -5.84
CA GLY A 197 24.20 -11.98 -5.65
C GLY A 197 22.72 -12.35 -5.79
N ARG A 198 21.83 -11.41 -6.15
CA ARG A 198 20.42 -11.70 -6.40
C ARG A 198 20.25 -12.43 -7.74
N ARG A 199 19.48 -13.54 -7.74
CA ARG A 199 19.22 -14.36 -8.94
C ARG A 199 17.82 -14.21 -9.52
N GLY A 200 16.83 -13.86 -8.70
CA GLY A 200 15.42 -13.75 -9.09
C GLY A 200 15.13 -12.61 -10.07
N GLY A 201 13.91 -12.57 -10.62
CA GLY A 201 13.44 -11.50 -11.51
C GLY A 201 13.40 -10.15 -10.81
N VAL A 202 13.73 -9.10 -11.56
CA VAL A 202 13.86 -7.73 -11.05
C VAL A 202 12.56 -7.23 -10.40
N LYS A 203 11.38 -7.56 -10.94
CA LYS A 203 10.11 -7.19 -10.32
C LYS A 203 9.94 -7.83 -8.94
N CYS A 204 10.31 -9.10 -8.77
CA CYS A 204 10.25 -9.78 -7.49
C CYS A 204 11.14 -9.11 -6.45
N TRP A 205 12.36 -8.76 -6.86
CA TRP A 205 13.31 -8.07 -6.01
C TRP A 205 12.81 -6.68 -5.58
N LEU A 206 12.22 -5.89 -6.50
CA LEU A 206 11.63 -4.59 -6.18
C LEU A 206 10.49 -4.68 -5.17
N MET A 207 9.70 -5.76 -5.23
CA MET A 207 8.54 -5.97 -4.35
C MET A 207 8.90 -6.65 -3.02
N ASP A 208 10.14 -7.13 -2.86
CA ASP A 208 10.63 -7.75 -1.63
C ASP A 208 10.83 -6.69 -0.55
N GLN A 209 9.89 -6.62 0.40
CA GLN A 209 9.92 -5.63 1.49
C GLN A 209 11.13 -5.80 2.40
N GLY A 210 11.74 -6.98 2.44
CA GLY A 210 13.01 -7.22 3.15
C GLY A 210 14.24 -6.72 2.39
N ALA A 211 14.15 -6.58 1.06
CA ALA A 211 15.21 -5.97 0.27
C ALA A 211 15.11 -4.44 0.29
N MET A 212 13.90 -3.91 0.04
CA MET A 212 13.60 -2.48 0.07
C MET A 212 12.12 -2.26 0.41
N ALA A 213 11.85 -1.46 1.42
CA ALA A 213 10.50 -1.26 1.91
C ALA A 213 9.75 -0.19 1.11
N GLY A 214 8.49 -0.50 0.76
CA GLY A 214 7.54 0.47 0.24
C GLY A 214 7.07 0.24 -1.19
N ILE A 215 7.88 -0.38 -2.07
CA ILE A 215 7.48 -0.67 -3.45
C ILE A 215 6.52 -1.86 -3.47
N GLY A 216 5.48 -1.75 -4.28
CA GLY A 216 4.52 -2.81 -4.50
C GLY A 216 4.32 -3.12 -5.97
N ASN A 217 3.14 -3.64 -6.31
CA ASN A 217 2.86 -4.11 -7.67
C ASN A 217 2.75 -2.99 -8.71
N VAL A 218 2.19 -1.85 -8.31
CA VAL A 218 1.91 -0.74 -9.23
C VAL A 218 3.18 0.02 -9.55
N TYR A 219 3.88 0.49 -8.51
CA TYR A 219 5.09 1.28 -8.72
C TYR A 219 6.29 0.46 -9.19
N SER A 220 6.33 -0.86 -8.96
CA SER A 220 7.34 -1.71 -9.60
C SER A 220 7.19 -1.76 -11.11
N ASP A 221 5.95 -1.79 -11.64
CA ASP A 221 5.70 -1.73 -13.09
C ASP A 221 6.21 -0.40 -13.66
N GLU A 222 5.88 0.72 -13.02
CA GLU A 222 6.29 2.05 -13.46
C GLU A 222 7.82 2.22 -13.44
N ILE A 223 8.46 1.83 -12.34
CA ILE A 223 9.93 1.90 -12.20
C ILE A 223 10.62 1.09 -13.30
N LEU A 224 10.13 -0.12 -13.59
CA LEU A 224 10.67 -0.98 -14.65
C LEU A 224 10.42 -0.39 -16.05
N PHE A 225 9.27 0.23 -16.27
CA PHE A 225 8.97 0.92 -17.52
C PHE A 225 9.91 2.11 -17.74
N ARG A 226 10.13 2.92 -16.71
CA ARG A 226 11.10 4.04 -16.76
C ARG A 226 12.53 3.56 -17.00
N ALA A 227 12.94 2.47 -16.34
CA ALA A 227 14.26 1.86 -16.48
C ALA A 227 14.44 1.08 -17.80
N ARG A 228 13.36 0.84 -18.57
CA ARG A 228 13.35 0.01 -19.79
C ARG A 228 13.79 -1.43 -19.52
N LEU A 229 13.30 -2.01 -18.43
CA LEU A 229 13.63 -3.37 -18.03
C LEU A 229 12.39 -4.26 -18.08
N HIS A 230 12.53 -5.44 -18.69
CA HIS A 230 11.45 -6.43 -18.69
C HIS A 230 11.23 -6.95 -17.25
N PRO A 231 9.97 -7.12 -16.78
CA PRO A 231 9.69 -7.50 -15.39
C PRO A 231 10.36 -8.79 -14.90
N ASN A 232 10.61 -9.74 -15.80
CA ASN A 232 11.25 -11.01 -15.47
C ASN A 232 12.77 -11.03 -15.75
N THR A 233 13.40 -9.90 -16.08
CA THR A 233 14.86 -9.83 -16.22
C THR A 233 15.51 -10.24 -14.92
N PRO A 234 16.44 -11.22 -14.90
CA PRO A 234 17.16 -11.58 -13.68
C PRO A 234 17.99 -10.40 -13.16
N VAL A 235 17.99 -10.16 -11.84
CA VAL A 235 18.78 -9.06 -11.23
C VAL A 235 20.25 -9.21 -11.55
N GLY A 236 20.78 -10.44 -11.49
CA GLY A 236 22.18 -10.74 -11.81
C GLY A 236 22.58 -10.54 -13.27
N ALA A 237 21.61 -10.42 -14.20
CA ALA A 237 21.84 -10.14 -15.60
C ALA A 237 21.87 -8.63 -15.92
N LEU A 238 21.61 -7.76 -14.96
CA LEU A 238 21.65 -6.31 -15.15
C LEU A 238 23.10 -5.83 -15.23
N ASP A 239 23.47 -5.23 -16.36
CA ASP A 239 24.74 -4.51 -16.47
C ASP A 239 24.72 -3.19 -15.68
N ASP A 240 25.86 -2.50 -15.60
CA ASP A 240 26.00 -1.26 -14.84
C ASP A 240 25.07 -0.16 -15.34
N ASN A 241 24.84 -0.10 -16.67
CA ASN A 241 23.94 0.87 -17.28
C ASN A 241 22.48 0.59 -16.90
N ALA A 242 22.06 -0.67 -16.95
CA ALA A 242 20.73 -1.10 -16.56
C ALA A 242 20.47 -0.85 -15.07
N ARG A 243 21.45 -1.17 -14.19
CA ARG A 243 21.37 -0.84 -12.77
C ARG A 243 21.30 0.67 -12.54
N GLY A 244 22.10 1.45 -13.29
CA GLY A 244 22.05 2.91 -13.25
C GLY A 244 20.68 3.48 -13.62
N ARG A 245 20.08 3.02 -14.71
CA ARG A 245 18.72 3.42 -15.10
C ARG A 245 17.69 3.01 -14.04
N LEU A 246 17.79 1.79 -13.52
CA LEU A 246 16.88 1.29 -12.51
C LEU A 246 16.97 2.16 -11.24
N PHE A 247 18.16 2.40 -10.71
CA PHE A 247 18.36 3.24 -9.53
C PHE A 247 17.79 4.65 -9.71
N ASN A 248 18.04 5.29 -10.86
CA ASN A 248 17.53 6.64 -11.13
C ASN A 248 16.00 6.70 -11.24
N ALA A 249 15.37 5.62 -11.71
CA ALA A 249 13.92 5.53 -11.83
C ALA A 249 13.19 5.52 -10.47
N PHE A 250 13.82 5.03 -9.39
CA PHE A 250 13.19 5.00 -8.06
C PHE A 250 12.75 6.37 -7.57
N PRO A 251 13.69 7.32 -7.32
CA PRO A 251 13.31 8.63 -6.78
C PRO A 251 12.47 9.42 -7.78
N GLU A 252 12.66 9.24 -9.09
CA GLU A 252 11.87 9.90 -10.12
C GLU A 252 10.39 9.47 -9.99
N VAL A 253 10.12 8.19 -10.07
CA VAL A 253 8.76 7.64 -10.05
C VAL A 253 8.07 7.93 -8.71
N LEU A 254 8.75 7.64 -7.59
CA LEU A 254 8.14 7.76 -6.27
C LEU A 254 7.83 9.24 -5.92
N ARG A 255 8.73 10.18 -6.22
CA ARG A 255 8.49 11.60 -5.96
C ARG A 255 7.38 12.17 -6.84
N LEU A 256 7.39 11.86 -8.14
CA LEU A 256 6.33 12.31 -9.04
C LEU A 256 4.96 11.73 -8.64
N ALA A 257 4.91 10.47 -8.21
CA ALA A 257 3.67 9.88 -7.70
C ALA A 257 3.16 10.59 -6.42
N ILE A 258 4.05 10.92 -5.50
CA ILE A 258 3.71 11.70 -4.29
C ILE A 258 3.18 13.09 -4.67
N ASP A 259 3.83 13.78 -5.60
CA ASP A 259 3.44 15.13 -6.04
C ASP A 259 2.12 15.10 -6.84
N ALA A 260 1.88 14.04 -7.59
CA ALA A 260 0.61 13.75 -8.26
C ALA A 260 -0.49 13.28 -7.28
N ARG A 261 -0.21 13.15 -5.97
CA ARG A 261 -1.11 12.60 -4.95
C ARG A 261 -1.60 11.19 -5.28
N ALA A 262 -0.72 10.36 -5.81
CA ALA A 262 -1.00 8.99 -6.26
C ALA A 262 -2.19 8.89 -7.23
N ASP A 263 -2.53 9.97 -7.91
CA ASP A 263 -3.59 10.01 -8.92
C ASP A 263 -3.01 9.78 -10.32
N PRO A 264 -3.33 8.66 -10.99
CA PRO A 264 -2.84 8.37 -12.33
C PRO A 264 -3.15 9.48 -13.35
N ALA A 265 -4.31 10.16 -13.21
CA ALA A 265 -4.69 11.25 -14.11
C ALA A 265 -3.80 12.50 -13.98
N ARG A 266 -3.04 12.62 -12.91
CA ARG A 266 -2.11 13.72 -12.63
C ARG A 266 -0.65 13.35 -12.88
N MET A 267 -0.39 12.09 -13.24
CA MET A 267 0.95 11.65 -13.63
C MET A 267 1.31 12.20 -15.02
N PRO A 268 2.61 12.40 -15.31
CA PRO A 268 3.04 12.79 -16.65
C PRO A 268 2.54 11.80 -17.72
N ALA A 269 2.18 12.32 -18.89
CA ALA A 269 1.55 11.53 -19.94
C ALA A 269 2.46 10.43 -20.51
N ASP A 270 3.79 10.51 -20.33
CA ASP A 270 4.77 9.50 -20.77
C ASP A 270 5.02 8.39 -19.73
N PHE A 271 4.23 8.37 -18.63
CA PHE A 271 4.26 7.32 -17.62
C PHE A 271 3.34 6.15 -17.98
N LEU A 272 3.66 4.95 -17.47
CA LEU A 272 2.84 3.76 -17.67
C LEU A 272 1.51 3.84 -16.89
N LEU A 273 1.51 4.44 -15.71
CA LEU A 273 0.38 4.45 -14.78
C LEU A 273 -0.94 4.90 -15.41
N PRO A 274 -1.00 6.01 -16.20
CA PRO A 274 -2.23 6.41 -16.90
C PRO A 274 -2.69 5.42 -17.98
N HIS A 275 -1.82 4.54 -18.43
CA HIS A 275 -2.00 3.61 -19.56
C HIS A 275 -1.92 2.13 -19.11
N ARG A 276 -2.01 1.85 -17.82
CA ARG A 276 -1.78 0.53 -17.21
C ARG A 276 -2.96 -0.42 -17.48
N GLU A 277 -3.25 -0.65 -18.76
CA GLU A 277 -4.32 -1.50 -19.26
C GLU A 277 -3.82 -2.34 -20.46
N PRO A 278 -4.21 -3.64 -20.58
CA PRO A 278 -3.80 -4.47 -21.69
C PRO A 278 -4.33 -3.92 -23.02
N GLY A 279 -3.45 -3.80 -24.02
CA GLY A 279 -3.80 -3.28 -25.34
C GLY A 279 -3.79 -1.75 -25.45
N ALA A 280 -3.66 -1.00 -24.36
CA ALA A 280 -3.48 0.44 -24.40
C ALA A 280 -2.24 0.83 -25.22
N ALA A 281 -2.28 1.99 -25.88
CA ALA A 281 -1.11 2.52 -26.59
C ALA A 281 0.02 2.80 -25.59
N CYS A 282 1.25 2.44 -25.98
CA CYS A 282 2.41 2.77 -25.15
C CYS A 282 2.65 4.29 -25.18
N PRO A 283 2.82 4.97 -24.04
CA PRO A 283 3.04 6.42 -24.02
C PRO A 283 4.42 6.85 -24.56
N ARG A 284 5.32 5.91 -24.86
CA ARG A 284 6.71 6.20 -25.25
C ARG A 284 7.10 5.66 -26.64
N CYS A 285 6.28 4.81 -27.24
CA CYS A 285 6.50 4.28 -28.57
C CYS A 285 5.17 3.84 -29.21
N ASP A 286 5.20 3.40 -30.46
CA ASP A 286 4.05 2.88 -31.22
C ASP A 286 3.65 1.42 -30.86
N GLY A 287 4.21 0.89 -29.76
CA GLY A 287 3.84 -0.41 -29.21
C GLY A 287 2.55 -0.36 -28.37
N ARG A 288 2.19 -1.51 -27.81
CA ARG A 288 1.04 -1.65 -26.90
C ARG A 288 1.47 -2.21 -25.57
N ILE A 289 0.70 -1.87 -24.54
CA ILE A 289 0.90 -2.41 -23.20
C ILE A 289 0.39 -3.85 -23.16
N GLU A 290 1.23 -4.73 -22.65
CA GLU A 290 0.92 -6.13 -22.41
C GLU A 290 0.91 -6.44 -20.92
N ARG A 291 0.35 -7.61 -20.57
CA ARG A 291 0.38 -8.13 -19.21
C ARG A 291 1.00 -9.51 -19.17
N ILE A 292 1.80 -9.76 -18.14
CA ILE A 292 2.38 -11.06 -17.83
C ILE A 292 2.23 -11.40 -16.35
N LYS A 293 2.50 -12.65 -16.00
CA LYS A 293 2.70 -13.03 -14.61
C LYS A 293 4.17 -12.85 -14.25
N ALA A 294 4.43 -12.04 -13.23
CA ALA A 294 5.73 -11.84 -12.63
C ALA A 294 5.58 -11.80 -11.10
N CYS A 295 6.37 -12.57 -10.38
CA CYS A 295 6.30 -12.67 -8.91
C CYS A 295 4.88 -13.00 -8.37
N GLY A 296 4.16 -13.90 -9.01
CA GLY A 296 2.78 -14.25 -8.62
C GLY A 296 1.75 -13.13 -8.81
N ARG A 297 2.15 -11.97 -9.36
CA ARG A 297 1.29 -10.81 -9.62
C ARG A 297 1.14 -10.56 -11.11
N THR A 298 0.13 -9.80 -11.51
CA THR A 298 0.03 -9.27 -12.87
C THR A 298 0.97 -8.08 -12.99
N ALA A 299 1.87 -8.12 -13.98
CA ALA A 299 2.75 -7.03 -14.36
C ALA A 299 2.31 -6.47 -15.71
N TYR A 300 2.35 -5.15 -15.84
CA TYR A 300 2.09 -4.43 -17.10
C TYR A 300 3.39 -3.84 -17.63
N PHE A 301 3.62 -3.95 -18.94
CA PHE A 301 4.85 -3.52 -19.57
C PHE A 301 4.63 -3.28 -21.07
N CYS A 302 5.55 -2.57 -21.71
CA CYS A 302 5.61 -2.47 -23.16
C CYS A 302 6.74 -3.36 -23.71
N PRO A 303 6.46 -4.40 -24.50
CA PRO A 303 7.52 -5.31 -24.99
C PRO A 303 8.55 -4.63 -25.90
N ARG A 304 8.18 -3.51 -26.56
CA ARG A 304 9.11 -2.73 -27.40
C ARG A 304 10.05 -1.84 -26.56
N CYS A 305 9.53 -1.22 -25.50
CA CYS A 305 10.35 -0.40 -24.60
C CYS A 305 11.15 -1.23 -23.61
N GLN A 306 10.66 -2.42 -23.27
CA GLN A 306 11.20 -3.33 -22.25
C GLN A 306 11.44 -4.72 -22.87
N PRO A 307 12.36 -4.83 -23.86
CA PRO A 307 12.63 -6.11 -24.52
C PRO A 307 13.14 -7.12 -23.49
N ARG A 308 12.79 -8.39 -23.71
CA ARG A 308 13.33 -9.48 -22.90
C ARG A 308 14.81 -9.66 -23.26
N THR A 309 15.67 -9.52 -22.30
CA THR A 309 17.07 -9.93 -22.44
C THR A 309 17.11 -11.46 -22.25
N ASP A 310 17.31 -12.20 -23.33
CA ASP A 310 17.52 -13.66 -23.29
C ASP A 310 18.92 -13.96 -22.76
N ALA A 311 19.16 -13.72 -21.47
CA ALA A 311 20.26 -14.35 -20.79
C ALA A 311 19.76 -15.72 -20.31
N PRO A 312 20.46 -16.83 -20.61
CA PRO A 312 20.08 -18.15 -20.13
C PRO A 312 20.02 -18.13 -18.60
N VAL A 313 18.85 -18.50 -18.06
CA VAL A 313 18.73 -18.84 -16.64
C VAL A 313 19.37 -20.23 -16.56
N ASP A 314 20.64 -20.29 -16.17
CA ASP A 314 21.26 -21.55 -15.82
C ASP A 314 20.44 -22.18 -14.69
N ALA A 315 20.01 -23.41 -14.93
CA ALA A 315 19.13 -24.23 -14.11
C ALA A 315 19.69 -24.57 -12.73
#